data_e4b81cd00f4259a6d1724abb34157bb0
#
_entry.id   e4b81cd00f4259a6d1724abb34157bb0
#
_cell.length_a   1.000
_cell.length_b   1.000
_cell.length_c   1.000
_cell.angle_alpha   90.00
_cell.angle_beta   90.00
_cell.angle_gamma   90.00
#
_symmetry.space_group_name_H-M   'P 1'
#
loop_
_entity.id
_entity.type
_entity.pdbx_description
1 polymer ?
#
loop_
_entity_poly.entity_id
_entity_poly.type
_entity_poly.pdbx_seq_one_letter_code
_entity_poly.pdbx_strand_id
1 'polypeptide(L)'
;MSDASAAQEVYGMIRTMRTPLTLVLAILIAGVSLSSLAQAPSPKIGIVIMHGKGGSPSRHVTELASALEQKGYLVANLEMPWSGRRDYDVNVGAAVTQVESALGTLRSNGAQKLFVAGHSQGGLFALYLGGKQPVDGIIAIAPGGDVSNAIFRSRLGASVDLARKLIADGKGEEMTRFSDFEGAKGTYPVLTTPSAYLSWFDPDGAMNQTTALKQVNPQVPVLFIAPTGDYPGLRKIKDQSFSLLPGNPLNKLYEPDSSHLNAPSASRDEIVRWTTEVAGRAEPAPQGMPARERR
;
A
#
# COMPACT_ATOMS: atom_id res chain seq x y z
N MET A 1 89.42 36.22 4.00
CA MET A 1 89.82 37.13 5.09
C MET A 1 88.88 36.80 6.23
N SER A 2 89.39 36.00 7.08
CA SER A 2 89.94 36.17 8.45
C SER A 2 88.80 36.38 9.44
N ASP A 3 88.65 35.75 10.45
CA ASP A 3 89.37 34.91 11.39
C ASP A 3 88.47 34.82 12.58
N ALA A 4 88.26 33.68 13.10
CA ALA A 4 88.84 33.15 14.31
C ALA A 4 88.33 33.91 15.58
N SER A 5 88.02 33.37 16.64
CA SER A 5 88.62 32.39 17.50
C SER A 5 87.92 32.49 18.88
N ALA A 6 87.63 31.40 19.45
CA ALA A 6 88.17 30.81 20.67
C ALA A 6 87.60 31.43 21.95
N ALA A 7 87.09 30.60 22.72
CA ALA A 7 87.60 29.70 23.80
C ALA A 7 87.20 30.19 25.18
N GLN A 8 86.67 29.22 25.86
CA GLN A 8 87.13 28.71 27.17
C GLN A 8 86.83 29.57 28.38
N GLU A 9 86.36 29.09 29.33
CA GLU A 9 86.44 28.13 30.41
C GLU A 9 85.90 28.83 31.68
N VAL A 10 85.45 28.38 32.75
CA VAL A 10 85.62 27.22 33.61
C VAL A 10 84.81 27.46 34.90
N TYR A 11 84.34 26.37 35.41
CA TYR A 11 84.13 26.08 36.87
C TYR A 11 83.05 26.83 37.72
N GLY A 12 82.18 26.09 38.28
CA GLY A 12 82.16 25.84 39.69
C GLY A 12 80.75 25.50 40.25
N MET A 13 80.55 24.32 40.35
CA MET A 13 80.37 23.52 41.60
C MET A 13 79.22 23.85 42.58
N ILE A 14 78.36 22.89 42.69
CA ILE A 14 77.85 22.26 43.93
C ILE A 14 76.52 22.75 44.51
N ARG A 15 75.67 21.69 44.68
CA ARG A 15 74.70 21.43 45.76
C ARG A 15 73.36 22.16 45.65
N THR A 16 72.26 21.53 45.72
CA THR A 16 71.74 20.44 46.57
C THR A 16 70.36 20.03 46.10
N MET A 17 70.10 18.76 46.16
CA MET A 17 68.82 18.07 46.33
C MET A 17 67.57 18.91 46.59
N ARG A 18 66.56 18.67 45.78
CA ARG A 18 65.19 18.33 46.27
C ARG A 18 64.32 17.93 45.10
N THR A 19 64.12 16.63 44.95
CA THR A 19 62.86 16.12 44.39
C THR A 19 61.70 16.68 45.20
N PRO A 20 60.53 17.01 44.65
CA PRO A 20 59.66 15.93 44.22
C PRO A 20 58.66 16.33 43.12
N LEU A 21 57.92 15.35 42.87
CA LEU A 21 56.57 15.31 42.32
C LEU A 21 56.48 15.22 40.78
N THR A 22 56.66 13.99 40.40
CA THR A 22 56.11 13.42 39.14
C THR A 22 54.61 13.59 39.14
N LEU A 23 54.10 14.63 38.45
CA LEU A 23 52.71 14.74 38.11
C LEU A 23 52.47 13.87 36.90
N VAL A 24 52.11 12.59 37.12
CA VAL A 24 51.60 11.70 36.08
C VAL A 24 50.19 12.15 35.74
N LEU A 25 50.08 12.96 34.70
CA LEU A 25 48.77 13.29 34.14
C LEU A 25 48.29 12.08 33.37
N ALA A 26 47.60 11.18 34.06
CA ALA A 26 46.85 10.10 33.45
C ALA A 26 45.67 10.72 32.68
N ILE A 27 45.86 10.90 31.38
CA ILE A 27 44.74 11.18 30.46
C ILE A 27 43.89 9.91 30.41
N LEU A 28 42.85 9.84 31.26
CA LEU A 28 41.74 8.90 31.07
C LEU A 28 41.05 9.29 29.80
N ILE A 29 41.43 8.65 28.69
CA ILE A 29 40.62 8.62 27.47
C ILE A 29 39.43 7.72 27.80
N ALA A 30 38.37 8.33 28.33
CA ALA A 30 37.06 7.72 28.39
C ALA A 30 36.65 7.44 26.95
N GLY A 31 36.89 6.21 26.50
CA GLY A 31 36.38 5.71 25.26
C GLY A 31 34.85 5.73 25.29
N VAL A 32 34.26 6.84 24.83
CA VAL A 32 32.87 6.87 24.46
C VAL A 32 32.74 5.94 23.28
N SER A 33 32.44 4.69 23.56
CA SER A 33 31.96 3.76 22.53
C SER A 33 30.68 4.38 21.97
N LEU A 34 30.79 5.14 20.90
CA LEU A 34 29.67 5.44 20.03
C LEU A 34 29.22 4.07 19.47
N SER A 35 28.35 3.42 20.23
CA SER A 35 27.57 2.31 19.68
C SER A 35 26.80 2.93 18.52
N SER A 36 27.35 2.79 17.32
CA SER A 36 26.61 3.01 16.09
C SER A 36 25.38 2.14 16.22
N LEU A 37 24.23 2.74 16.54
CA LEU A 37 22.95 2.08 16.43
C LEU A 37 22.83 1.75 14.95
N ALA A 38 23.30 0.56 14.56
CA ALA A 38 23.07 0.01 13.24
C ALA A 38 21.55 0.02 13.08
N GLN A 39 21.06 0.96 12.29
CA GLN A 39 19.63 1.05 11.97
C GLN A 39 19.25 -0.30 11.38
N ALA A 40 18.30 -0.98 12.04
CA ALA A 40 17.82 -2.25 11.53
C ALA A 40 17.44 -2.08 10.05
N PRO A 41 17.81 -3.03 9.18
CA PRO A 41 17.48 -2.93 7.78
C PRO A 41 15.97 -2.73 7.63
N SER A 42 15.58 -1.79 6.77
CA SER A 42 14.16 -1.49 6.50
C SER A 42 13.43 -2.77 6.09
N PRO A 43 12.23 -3.02 6.61
CA PRO A 43 11.50 -4.25 6.30
C PRO A 43 11.23 -4.36 4.80
N LYS A 44 11.38 -5.56 4.27
CA LYS A 44 11.11 -5.84 2.86
C LYS A 44 9.61 -5.75 2.60
N ILE A 45 9.22 -4.88 1.68
CA ILE A 45 7.82 -4.60 1.35
C ILE A 45 7.37 -5.46 0.18
N GLY A 46 6.24 -6.13 0.33
CA GLY A 46 5.49 -6.79 -0.74
C GLY A 46 4.22 -6.01 -1.08
N ILE A 47 3.90 -5.92 -2.36
CA ILE A 47 2.71 -5.21 -2.82
C ILE A 47 2.01 -5.97 -3.95
N VAL A 48 0.70 -6.17 -3.77
CA VAL A 48 -0.18 -6.64 -4.86
C VAL A 48 -0.77 -5.41 -5.54
N ILE A 49 -0.69 -5.37 -6.87
CA ILE A 49 -1.24 -4.27 -7.69
C ILE A 49 -2.37 -4.80 -8.58
N MET A 50 -3.49 -4.09 -8.59
CA MET A 50 -4.69 -4.43 -9.36
C MET A 50 -5.04 -3.28 -10.30
N HIS A 51 -5.19 -3.59 -11.60
CA HIS A 51 -5.54 -2.61 -12.63
C HIS A 51 -7.02 -2.16 -12.57
N GLY A 52 -7.39 -1.13 -13.32
CA GLY A 52 -8.76 -0.66 -13.48
C GLY A 52 -9.61 -1.54 -14.41
N LYS A 53 -10.91 -1.22 -14.48
CA LYS A 53 -11.91 -1.91 -15.33
C LYS A 53 -11.45 -1.97 -16.79
N GLY A 54 -11.59 -3.15 -17.42
CA GLY A 54 -11.18 -3.38 -18.80
C GLY A 54 -9.69 -3.21 -19.09
N GLY A 55 -8.89 -3.05 -18.04
CA GLY A 55 -7.44 -2.90 -18.11
C GLY A 55 -6.68 -4.22 -18.16
N SER A 56 -5.39 -4.14 -17.86
CA SER A 56 -4.49 -5.29 -17.70
C SER A 56 -3.27 -4.87 -16.87
N PRO A 57 -2.44 -5.82 -16.39
CA PRO A 57 -1.19 -5.53 -15.70
C PRO A 57 -0.21 -4.70 -16.53
N SER A 58 -0.28 -4.81 -17.86
CA SER A 58 0.61 -4.12 -18.81
C SER A 58 0.12 -2.74 -19.26
N ARG A 59 -0.86 -2.14 -18.59
CA ARG A 59 -1.40 -0.81 -18.95
C ARG A 59 -1.10 0.21 -17.85
N HIS A 60 -2.02 1.02 -17.44
CA HIS A 60 -1.87 2.20 -16.56
C HIS A 60 -1.17 1.95 -15.22
N VAL A 61 -1.04 0.71 -14.77
CA VAL A 61 -0.33 0.33 -13.53
C VAL A 61 1.10 -0.19 -13.76
N THR A 62 1.52 -0.39 -15.02
CA THR A 62 2.84 -0.95 -15.36
C THR A 62 3.99 -0.12 -14.85
N GLU A 63 3.94 1.20 -15.06
CA GLU A 63 5.01 2.11 -14.63
C GLU A 63 5.12 2.18 -13.11
N LEU A 64 3.98 2.13 -12.41
CA LEU A 64 3.98 2.03 -10.95
C LEU A 64 4.66 0.73 -10.49
N ALA A 65 4.26 -0.42 -11.07
CA ALA A 65 4.85 -1.71 -10.74
C ALA A 65 6.38 -1.71 -10.94
N SER A 66 6.85 -1.30 -12.13
CA SER A 66 8.28 -1.23 -12.44
C SER A 66 9.05 -0.26 -11.54
N ALA A 67 8.45 0.89 -11.18
CA ALA A 67 9.10 1.84 -10.29
C ALA A 67 9.25 1.27 -8.86
N LEU A 68 8.26 0.54 -8.36
CA LEU A 68 8.34 -0.11 -7.07
C LEU A 68 9.35 -1.26 -7.05
N GLU A 69 9.42 -2.08 -8.11
CA GLU A 69 10.46 -3.11 -8.27
C GLU A 69 11.87 -2.50 -8.23
N GLN A 70 12.10 -1.39 -8.95
CA GLN A 70 13.37 -0.65 -8.93
C GLN A 70 13.74 -0.11 -7.53
N LYS A 71 12.75 0.10 -6.68
CA LYS A 71 12.93 0.49 -5.26
C LYS A 71 13.11 -0.70 -4.33
N GLY A 72 13.14 -1.94 -4.85
CA GLY A 72 13.36 -3.16 -4.08
C GLY A 72 12.10 -3.79 -3.48
N TYR A 73 10.92 -3.34 -3.90
CA TYR A 73 9.67 -3.99 -3.51
C TYR A 73 9.52 -5.35 -4.20
N LEU A 74 8.88 -6.29 -3.52
CA LEU A 74 8.35 -7.48 -4.16
C LEU A 74 6.96 -7.14 -4.71
N VAL A 75 6.80 -7.21 -6.03
CA VAL A 75 5.57 -6.78 -6.69
C VAL A 75 4.84 -7.98 -7.32
N ALA A 76 3.54 -8.08 -7.06
CA ALA A 76 2.63 -8.97 -7.77
C ALA A 76 1.59 -8.11 -8.53
N ASN A 77 1.83 -7.87 -9.81
CA ASN A 77 0.93 -7.11 -10.67
C ASN A 77 -0.05 -8.06 -11.35
N LEU A 78 -1.30 -8.11 -10.86
CA LEU A 78 -2.26 -9.15 -11.19
C LEU A 78 -3.17 -8.79 -12.37
N GLU A 79 -3.49 -9.79 -13.19
CA GLU A 79 -4.62 -9.70 -14.10
C GLU A 79 -5.91 -10.10 -13.40
N MET A 80 -6.76 -9.12 -13.17
CA MET A 80 -7.98 -9.28 -12.40
C MET A 80 -9.16 -9.73 -13.28
N PRO A 81 -10.22 -10.32 -12.67
CA PRO A 81 -11.39 -10.81 -13.40
C PRO A 81 -12.08 -9.79 -14.31
N TRP A 82 -11.98 -8.50 -13.97
CA TRP A 82 -12.52 -7.38 -14.77
C TRP A 82 -11.59 -6.90 -15.88
N SER A 83 -10.55 -7.67 -16.24
CA SER A 83 -9.72 -7.36 -17.41
C SER A 83 -10.50 -7.58 -18.71
N GLY A 84 -10.08 -6.92 -19.78
CA GLY A 84 -10.71 -7.10 -21.09
C GLY A 84 -10.56 -8.49 -21.68
N ARG A 85 -9.69 -9.35 -21.10
CA ARG A 85 -9.52 -10.76 -21.53
C ARG A 85 -10.34 -11.73 -20.70
N ARG A 86 -10.63 -11.40 -19.43
CA ARG A 86 -11.28 -12.31 -18.49
C ARG A 86 -12.79 -12.11 -18.38
N ASP A 87 -13.25 -10.91 -18.68
CA ASP A 87 -14.67 -10.55 -18.78
C ASP A 87 -15.53 -11.06 -17.59
N TYR A 88 -15.00 -10.92 -16.37
CA TYR A 88 -15.62 -11.43 -15.13
C TYR A 88 -15.81 -12.96 -15.11
N ASP A 89 -14.82 -13.69 -15.60
CA ASP A 89 -14.79 -15.15 -15.72
C ASP A 89 -14.96 -15.91 -14.39
N VAL A 90 -14.73 -15.24 -13.26
CA VAL A 90 -14.90 -15.80 -11.91
C VAL A 90 -15.61 -14.81 -10.98
N ASN A 91 -16.18 -15.33 -9.89
CA ASN A 91 -16.85 -14.53 -8.87
C ASN A 91 -15.85 -13.78 -7.96
N VAL A 92 -16.39 -12.89 -7.12
CA VAL A 92 -15.61 -12.11 -6.14
C VAL A 92 -14.79 -12.99 -5.21
N GLY A 93 -15.34 -14.11 -4.73
CA GLY A 93 -14.63 -15.03 -3.82
C GLY A 93 -13.36 -15.59 -4.45
N ALA A 94 -13.41 -16.02 -5.71
CA ALA A 94 -12.24 -16.49 -6.44
C ALA A 94 -11.20 -15.36 -6.66
N ALA A 95 -11.64 -14.13 -6.89
CA ALA A 95 -10.73 -12.98 -6.98
C ALA A 95 -10.04 -12.68 -5.65
N VAL A 96 -10.74 -12.80 -4.52
CA VAL A 96 -10.15 -12.70 -3.18
C VAL A 96 -9.07 -13.76 -3.01
N THR A 97 -9.36 -15.02 -3.32
CA THR A 97 -8.38 -16.13 -3.24
C THR A 97 -7.16 -15.89 -4.15
N GLN A 98 -7.36 -15.30 -5.33
CA GLN A 98 -6.25 -14.92 -6.23
C GLN A 98 -5.31 -13.90 -5.55
N VAL A 99 -5.85 -12.89 -4.87
CA VAL A 99 -5.06 -11.89 -4.14
C VAL A 99 -4.40 -12.51 -2.91
N GLU A 100 -5.09 -13.35 -2.16
CA GLU A 100 -4.55 -14.10 -1.01
C GLU A 100 -3.33 -14.94 -1.41
N SER A 101 -3.44 -15.67 -2.52
CA SER A 101 -2.35 -16.48 -3.06
C SER A 101 -1.13 -15.62 -3.43
N ALA A 102 -1.36 -14.46 -4.06
CA ALA A 102 -0.30 -13.52 -4.39
C ALA A 102 0.37 -12.94 -3.13
N LEU A 103 -0.40 -12.54 -2.11
CA LEU A 103 0.13 -12.09 -0.83
C LEU A 103 0.95 -13.19 -0.13
N GLY A 104 0.45 -14.44 -0.17
CA GLY A 104 1.18 -15.61 0.33
C GLY A 104 2.52 -15.83 -0.38
N THR A 105 2.54 -15.69 -1.69
CA THR A 105 3.77 -15.78 -2.51
C THR A 105 4.75 -14.66 -2.17
N LEU A 106 4.30 -13.42 -2.02
CA LEU A 106 5.15 -12.31 -1.62
C LEU A 106 5.76 -12.53 -0.23
N ARG A 107 4.97 -13.05 0.72
CA ARG A 107 5.46 -13.41 2.07
C ARG A 107 6.51 -14.51 2.00
N SER A 108 6.28 -15.57 1.23
CA SER A 108 7.24 -16.67 1.03
C SER A 108 8.54 -16.20 0.38
N ASN A 109 8.48 -15.15 -0.45
CA ASN A 109 9.65 -14.50 -1.06
C ASN A 109 10.34 -13.49 -0.12
N GLY A 110 9.92 -13.43 1.16
CA GLY A 110 10.57 -12.65 2.20
C GLY A 110 9.98 -11.27 2.43
N ALA A 111 8.78 -10.95 1.92
CA ALA A 111 8.08 -9.74 2.32
C ALA A 111 7.71 -9.80 3.80
N GLN A 112 8.07 -8.76 4.54
CA GLN A 112 7.80 -8.60 5.97
C GLN A 112 6.58 -7.70 6.19
N LYS A 113 6.32 -6.79 5.25
CA LYS A 113 5.16 -5.90 5.21
C LYS A 113 4.43 -6.07 3.88
N LEU A 114 3.11 -6.20 3.94
CA LEU A 114 2.27 -6.50 2.77
C LEU A 114 1.23 -5.41 2.54
N PHE A 115 1.16 -4.95 1.30
CA PHE A 115 0.20 -3.94 0.87
C PHE A 115 -0.64 -4.45 -0.30
N VAL A 116 -1.86 -3.92 -0.39
CA VAL A 116 -2.69 -4.04 -1.60
C VAL A 116 -2.89 -2.65 -2.21
N ALA A 117 -2.64 -2.55 -3.50
CA ALA A 117 -2.85 -1.34 -4.28
C ALA A 117 -3.78 -1.62 -5.45
N GLY A 118 -4.61 -0.66 -5.80
CA GLY A 118 -5.45 -0.80 -6.98
C GLY A 118 -5.81 0.53 -7.59
N HIS A 119 -6.01 0.51 -8.91
CA HIS A 119 -6.44 1.67 -9.67
C HIS A 119 -7.91 1.54 -10.06
N SER A 120 -8.68 2.61 -9.93
CA SER A 120 -10.09 2.66 -10.36
C SER A 120 -10.91 1.53 -9.71
N GLN A 121 -11.49 0.59 -10.48
CA GLN A 121 -12.17 -0.59 -9.94
C GLN A 121 -11.25 -1.42 -9.04
N GLY A 122 -9.96 -1.56 -9.38
CA GLY A 122 -8.98 -2.20 -8.50
C GLY A 122 -8.78 -1.44 -7.18
N GLY A 123 -8.91 -0.10 -7.19
CA GLY A 123 -8.85 0.74 -6.00
C GLY A 123 -10.04 0.51 -5.06
N LEU A 124 -11.24 0.38 -5.61
CA LEU A 124 -12.42 0.01 -4.83
C LEU A 124 -12.30 -1.42 -4.28
N PHE A 125 -11.80 -2.34 -5.09
CA PHE A 125 -11.57 -3.72 -4.64
C PHE A 125 -10.48 -3.81 -3.56
N ALA A 126 -9.44 -2.97 -3.62
CA ALA A 126 -8.44 -2.87 -2.56
C ALA A 126 -9.06 -2.43 -1.21
N LEU A 127 -9.99 -1.47 -1.23
CA LEU A 127 -10.76 -1.08 -0.05
C LEU A 127 -11.61 -2.24 0.50
N TYR A 128 -12.30 -2.97 -0.37
CA TYR A 128 -13.05 -4.16 0.01
C TYR A 128 -12.19 -5.23 0.67
N LEU A 129 -10.97 -5.46 0.16
CA LEU A 129 -10.00 -6.40 0.73
C LEU A 129 -9.52 -5.94 2.12
N GLY A 130 -9.42 -4.65 2.37
CA GLY A 130 -8.93 -4.08 3.62
C GLY A 130 -9.76 -4.42 4.85
N GLY A 131 -11.01 -4.81 4.69
CA GLY A 131 -11.85 -5.36 5.74
C GLY A 131 -11.72 -6.88 5.92
N LYS A 132 -10.97 -7.58 5.05
CA LYS A 132 -10.99 -9.05 4.93
C LYS A 132 -9.61 -9.68 4.95
N GLN A 133 -8.57 -8.95 4.55
CA GLN A 133 -7.23 -9.49 4.39
C GLN A 133 -6.26 -8.93 5.43
N PRO A 134 -5.33 -9.75 5.96
CA PRO A 134 -4.29 -9.29 6.86
C PRO A 134 -3.19 -8.59 6.04
N VAL A 135 -3.36 -7.29 5.81
CA VAL A 135 -2.39 -6.41 5.13
C VAL A 135 -1.96 -5.26 6.03
N ASP A 136 -0.77 -4.72 5.80
CA ASP A 136 -0.23 -3.60 6.57
C ASP A 136 -0.74 -2.24 6.09
N GLY A 137 -1.30 -2.18 4.88
CA GLY A 137 -1.92 -0.96 4.35
C GLY A 137 -2.58 -1.15 2.99
N ILE A 138 -3.44 -0.19 2.67
CA ILE A 138 -4.23 -0.15 1.42
C ILE A 138 -3.88 1.11 0.65
N ILE A 139 -3.71 0.97 -0.67
CA ILE A 139 -3.49 2.09 -1.58
C ILE A 139 -4.63 2.09 -2.60
N ALA A 140 -5.61 2.96 -2.39
CA ALA A 140 -6.78 3.12 -3.26
C ALA A 140 -6.53 4.28 -4.23
N ILE A 141 -6.16 3.97 -5.47
CA ILE A 141 -5.80 4.96 -6.49
C ILE A 141 -7.02 5.28 -7.34
N ALA A 142 -7.54 6.49 -7.22
CA ALA A 142 -8.72 6.97 -7.95
C ALA A 142 -9.88 5.94 -7.89
N PRO A 143 -10.26 5.43 -6.70
CA PRO A 143 -11.21 4.34 -6.58
C PRO A 143 -12.54 4.66 -7.24
N GLY A 144 -13.05 3.72 -8.04
CA GLY A 144 -14.28 3.88 -8.81
C GLY A 144 -14.93 2.55 -9.16
N GLY A 145 -16.07 2.61 -9.86
CA GLY A 145 -16.82 1.40 -10.20
C GLY A 145 -17.85 1.02 -9.13
N ASP A 146 -18.31 1.99 -8.33
CA ASP A 146 -19.36 1.80 -7.32
C ASP A 146 -20.70 1.43 -7.97
N VAL A 147 -21.07 0.16 -7.83
CA VAL A 147 -22.30 -0.40 -8.40
C VAL A 147 -23.56 0.01 -7.61
N SER A 148 -23.39 0.55 -6.40
CA SER A 148 -24.50 1.00 -5.55
C SER A 148 -25.04 2.39 -5.93
N ASN A 149 -24.31 3.15 -6.75
CA ASN A 149 -24.75 4.49 -7.13
C ASN A 149 -25.95 4.47 -8.11
N ALA A 150 -26.70 5.57 -8.17
CA ALA A 150 -27.94 5.64 -8.94
C ALA A 150 -27.74 5.41 -10.44
N ILE A 151 -26.60 5.83 -11.01
CA ILE A 151 -26.30 5.66 -12.44
C ILE A 151 -26.11 4.18 -12.77
N PHE A 152 -25.29 3.47 -11.99
CA PHE A 152 -25.09 2.03 -12.18
C PHE A 152 -26.40 1.27 -12.00
N ARG A 153 -27.16 1.56 -10.95
CA ARG A 153 -28.48 0.93 -10.75
C ARG A 153 -29.44 1.14 -11.93
N SER A 154 -29.49 2.34 -12.47
CA SER A 154 -30.35 2.63 -13.64
C SER A 154 -29.90 1.94 -14.93
N ARG A 155 -28.59 1.71 -15.10
CA ARG A 155 -28.00 1.10 -16.31
C ARG A 155 -27.96 -0.42 -16.24
N LEU A 156 -27.76 -0.98 -15.06
CA LEU A 156 -27.48 -2.41 -14.88
C LEU A 156 -28.61 -3.15 -14.13
N GLY A 157 -29.61 -2.46 -13.60
CA GLY A 157 -30.68 -3.09 -12.80
C GLY A 157 -31.34 -4.27 -13.52
N ALA A 158 -31.69 -4.14 -14.79
CA ALA A 158 -32.27 -5.23 -15.57
C ALA A 158 -31.36 -6.46 -15.67
N SER A 159 -30.03 -6.27 -15.80
CA SER A 159 -29.05 -7.36 -15.82
C SER A 159 -28.89 -8.00 -14.43
N VAL A 160 -28.91 -7.21 -13.36
CA VAL A 160 -28.87 -7.70 -11.98
C VAL A 160 -30.11 -8.55 -11.68
N ASP A 161 -31.32 -8.09 -12.08
CA ASP A 161 -32.57 -8.82 -11.87
C ASP A 161 -32.59 -10.10 -12.71
N LEU A 162 -32.10 -10.07 -13.95
CA LEU A 162 -31.94 -11.26 -14.77
C LEU A 162 -31.01 -12.29 -14.11
N ALA A 163 -29.87 -11.85 -13.56
CA ALA A 163 -28.94 -12.75 -12.88
C ALA A 163 -29.59 -13.39 -11.65
N ARG A 164 -30.30 -12.61 -10.83
CA ARG A 164 -31.05 -13.12 -9.68
C ARG A 164 -32.08 -14.17 -10.10
N LYS A 165 -32.83 -13.87 -11.17
CA LYS A 165 -33.83 -14.81 -11.69
C LYS A 165 -33.18 -16.09 -12.16
N LEU A 166 -32.14 -16.05 -12.96
CA LEU A 166 -31.45 -17.22 -13.47
C LEU A 166 -30.86 -18.10 -12.35
N ILE A 167 -30.33 -17.49 -11.30
CA ILE A 167 -29.88 -18.23 -10.13
C ILE A 167 -31.06 -18.94 -9.43
N ALA A 168 -32.17 -18.25 -9.25
CA ALA A 168 -33.39 -18.84 -8.66
C ALA A 168 -33.97 -20.00 -9.50
N ASP A 169 -33.81 -19.91 -10.82
CA ASP A 169 -34.23 -20.97 -11.78
C ASP A 169 -33.19 -22.13 -11.88
N GLY A 170 -32.13 -22.15 -11.03
CA GLY A 170 -31.10 -23.20 -11.05
C GLY A 170 -30.08 -23.08 -12.18
N LYS A 171 -30.03 -21.94 -12.87
CA LYS A 171 -29.16 -21.64 -14.02
C LYS A 171 -27.98 -20.74 -13.66
N GLY A 172 -27.58 -20.71 -12.40
CA GLY A 172 -26.55 -19.80 -11.88
C GLY A 172 -25.18 -19.94 -12.55
N GLU A 173 -24.88 -21.08 -13.17
CA GLU A 173 -23.59 -21.38 -13.84
C GLU A 173 -23.71 -21.45 -15.36
N GLU A 174 -24.86 -21.11 -15.96
CA GLU A 174 -25.01 -21.05 -17.41
C GLU A 174 -24.47 -19.73 -17.97
N MET A 175 -23.56 -19.80 -18.94
CA MET A 175 -23.02 -18.62 -19.61
C MET A 175 -24.12 -17.76 -20.22
N THR A 176 -24.21 -16.51 -19.77
CA THR A 176 -25.30 -15.59 -20.15
C THR A 176 -24.70 -14.21 -20.45
N ARG A 177 -25.34 -13.50 -21.39
CA ARG A 177 -24.97 -12.13 -21.74
C ARG A 177 -25.66 -11.14 -20.78
N PHE A 178 -24.86 -10.37 -20.08
CA PHE A 178 -25.27 -9.27 -19.21
C PHE A 178 -24.74 -7.93 -19.75
N SER A 179 -24.96 -6.87 -19.01
CA SER A 179 -24.43 -5.54 -19.30
C SER A 179 -23.46 -5.08 -18.23
N ASP A 180 -22.37 -4.39 -18.61
CA ASP A 180 -21.58 -3.54 -17.73
C ASP A 180 -21.67 -2.09 -18.21
N PHE A 181 -21.28 -1.15 -17.37
CA PHE A 181 -21.30 0.28 -17.63
C PHE A 181 -19.98 0.93 -17.24
N GLU A 182 -19.48 1.77 -18.12
CA GLU A 182 -18.34 2.67 -17.88
C GLU A 182 -18.68 4.05 -18.45
N GLY A 183 -18.47 5.11 -17.66
CA GLY A 183 -18.89 6.47 -18.04
C GLY A 183 -18.40 6.93 -19.40
N ALA A 184 -17.17 6.55 -19.78
CA ALA A 184 -16.57 6.92 -21.07
C ALA A 184 -17.06 6.05 -22.25
N LYS A 185 -17.49 4.79 -21.99
CA LYS A 185 -17.90 3.83 -23.03
C LYS A 185 -19.41 3.62 -23.11
N GLY A 186 -20.14 4.03 -22.08
CA GLY A 186 -21.57 3.71 -21.97
C GLY A 186 -21.78 2.26 -21.48
N THR A 187 -22.93 1.68 -21.85
CA THR A 187 -23.28 0.30 -21.53
C THR A 187 -22.75 -0.64 -22.60
N TYR A 188 -22.11 -1.73 -22.21
CA TYR A 188 -21.55 -2.74 -23.11
C TYR A 188 -21.79 -4.17 -22.57
N PRO A 189 -21.78 -5.19 -23.47
CA PRO A 189 -22.06 -6.55 -23.06
C PRO A 189 -20.89 -7.18 -22.30
N VAL A 190 -21.25 -8.07 -21.34
CA VAL A 190 -20.36 -8.95 -20.60
C VAL A 190 -20.90 -10.38 -20.73
N LEU A 191 -20.05 -11.35 -21.03
CA LEU A 191 -20.41 -12.77 -21.11
C LEU A 191 -19.82 -13.52 -19.94
N THR A 192 -20.68 -13.90 -18.98
CA THR A 192 -20.25 -14.58 -17.74
C THR A 192 -21.43 -15.40 -17.17
N THR A 193 -21.22 -16.12 -16.06
CA THR A 193 -22.29 -16.81 -15.37
C THR A 193 -23.12 -15.86 -14.52
N PRO A 194 -24.43 -16.12 -14.28
CA PRO A 194 -25.25 -15.33 -13.38
C PRO A 194 -24.67 -15.20 -11.97
N SER A 195 -24.10 -16.27 -11.42
CA SER A 195 -23.46 -16.28 -10.10
C SER A 195 -22.24 -15.37 -10.06
N ALA A 196 -21.36 -15.43 -11.07
CA ALA A 196 -20.21 -14.54 -11.17
C ALA A 196 -20.67 -13.09 -11.36
N TYR A 197 -21.59 -12.83 -12.30
CA TYR A 197 -22.13 -11.50 -12.54
C TYR A 197 -22.69 -10.86 -11.27
N LEU A 198 -23.60 -11.55 -10.59
CA LEU A 198 -24.26 -11.02 -9.39
C LEU A 198 -23.24 -10.72 -8.28
N SER A 199 -22.20 -11.54 -8.13
CA SER A 199 -21.16 -11.30 -7.12
C SER A 199 -20.41 -9.95 -7.30
N TRP A 200 -20.29 -9.48 -8.57
CA TRP A 200 -19.62 -8.22 -8.91
C TRP A 200 -20.58 -7.03 -8.98
N PHE A 201 -21.83 -7.24 -9.39
CA PHE A 201 -22.76 -6.16 -9.73
C PHE A 201 -23.94 -6.02 -8.78
N ASP A 202 -24.01 -6.84 -7.72
CA ASP A 202 -25.00 -6.62 -6.65
C ASP A 202 -24.73 -5.28 -5.96
N PRO A 203 -25.70 -4.34 -5.96
CA PRO A 203 -25.57 -3.04 -5.30
C PRO A 203 -25.20 -3.12 -3.80
N ASP A 204 -25.54 -4.22 -3.15
CA ASP A 204 -25.23 -4.48 -1.73
C ASP A 204 -23.98 -5.35 -1.54
N GLY A 205 -23.30 -5.70 -2.63
CA GLY A 205 -22.14 -6.60 -2.67
C GLY A 205 -20.80 -5.92 -2.48
N ALA A 206 -19.75 -6.61 -2.96
CA ALA A 206 -18.34 -6.25 -2.78
C ALA A 206 -17.97 -4.88 -3.38
N MET A 207 -18.63 -4.48 -4.46
CA MET A 207 -18.34 -3.24 -5.16
C MET A 207 -19.26 -2.07 -4.73
N ASN A 208 -19.89 -2.17 -3.55
CA ASN A 208 -20.51 -1.05 -2.87
C ASN A 208 -19.45 -0.23 -2.15
N GLN A 209 -19.12 0.95 -2.69
CA GLN A 209 -18.03 1.78 -2.20
C GLN A 209 -18.26 2.25 -0.76
N THR A 210 -19.48 2.65 -0.41
CA THR A 210 -19.80 3.10 0.95
C THR A 210 -19.57 1.98 1.97
N THR A 211 -20.00 0.78 1.66
CA THR A 211 -19.82 -0.39 2.52
C THR A 211 -18.35 -0.79 2.61
N ALA A 212 -17.64 -0.83 1.48
CA ALA A 212 -16.22 -1.16 1.44
C ALA A 212 -15.37 -0.20 2.30
N LEU A 213 -15.61 1.12 2.19
CA LEU A 213 -14.92 2.14 2.99
C LEU A 213 -15.15 1.95 4.49
N LYS A 214 -16.42 1.77 4.92
CA LYS A 214 -16.78 1.64 6.34
C LYS A 214 -16.28 0.33 6.97
N GLN A 215 -16.08 -0.71 6.17
CA GLN A 215 -15.65 -2.03 6.62
C GLN A 215 -14.12 -2.21 6.61
N VAL A 216 -13.35 -1.22 6.19
CA VAL A 216 -11.88 -1.28 6.34
C VAL A 216 -11.54 -1.51 7.82
N ASN A 217 -10.61 -2.43 8.08
CA ASN A 217 -10.14 -2.67 9.45
C ASN A 217 -9.46 -1.38 9.99
N PRO A 218 -9.89 -0.84 11.16
CA PRO A 218 -9.31 0.37 11.73
C PRO A 218 -7.79 0.31 11.96
N GLN A 219 -7.22 -0.90 12.10
CA GLN A 219 -5.78 -1.09 12.25
C GLN A 219 -5.01 -0.98 10.93
N VAL A 220 -5.71 -1.03 9.79
CA VAL A 220 -5.10 -0.98 8.46
C VAL A 220 -5.23 0.43 7.89
N PRO A 221 -4.12 1.18 7.75
CA PRO A 221 -4.15 2.53 7.19
C PRO A 221 -4.44 2.51 5.69
N VAL A 222 -5.00 3.61 5.20
CA VAL A 222 -5.37 3.81 3.81
C VAL A 222 -4.68 5.04 3.23
N LEU A 223 -3.95 4.86 2.13
CA LEU A 223 -3.58 5.94 1.22
C LEU A 223 -4.68 6.05 0.15
N PHE A 224 -5.51 7.07 0.27
CA PHE A 224 -6.58 7.37 -0.67
C PHE A 224 -6.09 8.41 -1.67
N ILE A 225 -5.92 8.04 -2.93
CA ILE A 225 -5.38 8.89 -3.98
C ILE A 225 -6.53 9.37 -4.86
N ALA A 226 -6.73 10.69 -4.92
CA ALA A 226 -7.80 11.35 -5.68
C ALA A 226 -7.20 12.44 -6.59
N PRO A 227 -6.85 12.12 -7.86
CA PRO A 227 -6.19 13.09 -8.73
C PRO A 227 -7.08 14.29 -9.03
N THR A 228 -6.49 15.49 -9.13
CA THR A 228 -7.21 16.75 -9.36
C THR A 228 -7.92 16.79 -10.69
N GLY A 229 -7.38 16.08 -11.71
CA GLY A 229 -7.97 15.91 -13.04
C GLY A 229 -8.81 14.64 -13.21
N ASP A 230 -9.32 14.06 -12.13
CA ASP A 230 -10.18 12.86 -12.16
C ASP A 230 -11.56 13.16 -12.80
N TYR A 231 -12.34 12.11 -13.05
CA TYR A 231 -13.72 12.24 -13.53
C TYR A 231 -14.54 13.10 -12.55
N PRO A 232 -15.39 14.02 -13.07
CA PRO A 232 -16.14 14.97 -12.23
C PRO A 232 -16.93 14.32 -11.09
N GLY A 233 -17.52 13.14 -11.35
CA GLY A 233 -18.25 12.37 -10.34
C GLY A 233 -17.38 11.93 -9.17
N LEU A 234 -16.17 11.44 -9.45
CA LEU A 234 -15.21 10.98 -8.42
C LEU A 234 -14.65 12.16 -7.62
N ARG A 235 -14.31 13.27 -8.29
CA ARG A 235 -13.86 14.49 -7.61
C ARG A 235 -14.92 15.05 -6.64
N LYS A 236 -16.20 14.99 -7.04
CA LYS A 236 -17.30 15.49 -6.21
C LYS A 236 -17.46 14.74 -4.89
N ILE A 237 -17.17 13.44 -4.88
CA ILE A 237 -17.41 12.57 -3.71
C ILE A 237 -16.16 12.24 -2.91
N LYS A 238 -14.96 12.69 -3.33
CA LYS A 238 -13.66 12.28 -2.72
C LYS A 238 -13.58 12.52 -1.22
N ASP A 239 -13.94 13.72 -0.77
CA ASP A 239 -13.85 14.10 0.65
C ASP A 239 -14.86 13.31 1.50
N GLN A 240 -16.09 13.15 0.98
CA GLN A 240 -17.09 12.30 1.61
C GLN A 240 -16.61 10.84 1.68
N SER A 241 -16.05 10.31 0.59
CA SER A 241 -15.52 8.93 0.56
C SER A 241 -14.39 8.76 1.58
N PHE A 242 -13.43 9.68 1.61
CA PHE A 242 -12.34 9.63 2.57
C PHE A 242 -12.84 9.71 4.03
N SER A 243 -13.85 10.52 4.31
CA SER A 243 -14.43 10.66 5.65
C SER A 243 -15.18 9.42 6.16
N LEU A 244 -15.53 8.48 5.29
CA LEU A 244 -16.15 7.21 5.65
C LEU A 244 -15.17 6.16 6.16
N LEU A 245 -13.86 6.36 5.97
CA LEU A 245 -12.84 5.45 6.48
C LEU A 245 -12.84 5.44 8.01
N PRO A 246 -12.65 4.28 8.64
CA PRO A 246 -12.37 4.21 10.08
C PRO A 246 -11.16 5.08 10.44
N GLY A 247 -11.17 5.66 11.65
CA GLY A 247 -10.07 6.50 12.12
C GLY A 247 -8.76 5.72 12.20
N ASN A 248 -7.73 6.20 11.49
CA ASN A 248 -6.36 5.71 11.59
C ASN A 248 -5.40 6.90 11.39
N PRO A 249 -4.38 7.10 12.24
CA PRO A 249 -3.48 8.25 12.16
C PRO A 249 -2.62 8.27 10.88
N LEU A 250 -2.54 7.16 10.16
CA LEU A 250 -1.82 7.02 8.90
C LEU A 250 -2.71 7.09 7.68
N ASN A 251 -4.04 7.24 7.86
CA ASN A 251 -4.91 7.52 6.72
C ASN A 251 -4.50 8.83 6.07
N LYS A 252 -4.37 8.81 4.75
CA LYS A 252 -3.95 9.98 3.99
C LYS A 252 -4.77 10.14 2.73
N LEU A 253 -5.33 11.33 2.53
CA LEU A 253 -5.84 11.79 1.24
C LEU A 253 -4.69 12.45 0.48
N TYR A 254 -4.39 11.97 -0.71
CA TYR A 254 -3.37 12.53 -1.59
C TYR A 254 -3.99 12.91 -2.95
N GLU A 255 -3.74 14.14 -3.38
CA GLU A 255 -4.34 14.72 -4.58
C GLU A 255 -3.26 15.14 -5.58
N PRO A 256 -2.73 14.19 -6.38
CA PRO A 256 -1.75 14.53 -7.42
C PRO A 256 -2.40 15.34 -8.54
N ASP A 257 -1.64 16.26 -9.12
CA ASP A 257 -2.03 16.96 -10.35
C ASP A 257 -1.87 16.01 -11.54
N SER A 258 -2.92 15.22 -11.77
CA SER A 258 -2.94 14.22 -12.85
C SER A 258 -4.37 13.85 -13.25
N SER A 259 -4.50 13.17 -14.39
CA SER A 259 -5.76 12.56 -14.84
C SER A 259 -6.03 11.24 -14.10
N HIS A 260 -7.26 10.72 -14.22
CA HIS A 260 -7.66 9.41 -13.71
C HIS A 260 -6.69 8.29 -14.14
N LEU A 261 -6.36 8.22 -15.44
CA LEU A 261 -5.54 7.16 -16.02
C LEU A 261 -4.05 7.27 -15.65
N ASN A 262 -3.58 8.49 -15.39
CA ASN A 262 -2.20 8.76 -15.00
C ASN A 262 -1.95 8.73 -13.49
N ALA A 263 -3.01 8.63 -12.69
CA ALA A 263 -2.91 8.65 -11.24
C ALA A 263 -1.90 7.62 -10.67
N PRO A 264 -1.82 6.36 -11.17
CA PRO A 264 -0.82 5.41 -10.69
C PRO A 264 0.63 5.92 -10.87
N SER A 265 0.96 6.39 -12.06
CA SER A 265 2.31 6.89 -12.38
C SER A 265 2.64 8.18 -11.63
N ALA A 266 1.68 9.09 -11.49
CA ALA A 266 1.85 10.36 -10.79
C ALA A 266 2.01 10.21 -9.27
N SER A 267 1.60 9.08 -8.71
CA SER A 267 1.60 8.84 -7.26
C SER A 267 2.76 7.96 -6.78
N ARG A 268 3.69 7.58 -7.65
CA ARG A 268 4.79 6.64 -7.33
C ARG A 268 5.60 7.04 -6.09
N ASP A 269 6.03 8.28 -6.04
CA ASP A 269 6.89 8.78 -4.95
C ASP A 269 6.11 8.87 -3.63
N GLU A 270 4.85 9.27 -3.70
CA GLU A 270 3.99 9.29 -2.52
C GLU A 270 3.68 7.88 -2.00
N ILE A 271 3.45 6.92 -2.90
CA ILE A 271 3.25 5.52 -2.52
C ILE A 271 4.49 4.97 -1.81
N VAL A 272 5.69 5.21 -2.36
CA VAL A 272 6.96 4.82 -1.73
C VAL A 272 7.12 5.46 -0.36
N ARG A 273 6.89 6.77 -0.26
CA ARG A 273 7.03 7.51 1.00
C ARG A 273 6.06 6.96 2.07
N TRP A 274 4.79 6.84 1.72
CA TRP A 274 3.76 6.40 2.65
C TRP A 274 3.93 4.93 3.09
N THR A 275 4.22 4.02 2.16
CA THR A 275 4.45 2.61 2.50
C THR A 275 5.69 2.43 3.36
N THR A 276 6.73 3.23 3.15
CA THR A 276 7.93 3.24 4.01
C THR A 276 7.60 3.74 5.41
N GLU A 277 6.79 4.79 5.53
CA GLU A 277 6.32 5.31 6.82
C GLU A 277 5.50 4.25 7.59
N VAL A 278 4.55 3.60 6.92
CA VAL A 278 3.74 2.52 7.51
C VAL A 278 4.62 1.34 7.93
N ALA A 279 5.53 0.93 7.05
CA ALA A 279 6.40 -0.22 7.31
C ALA A 279 7.41 0.02 8.45
N GLY A 280 7.83 1.26 8.66
CA GLY A 280 8.77 1.64 9.73
C GLY A 280 8.13 1.78 11.11
N ARG A 281 6.81 1.73 11.23
CA ARG A 281 6.16 1.77 12.55
C ARG A 281 6.20 0.39 13.21
N ALA A 282 6.61 0.37 14.48
CA ALA A 282 6.51 -0.83 15.31
C ALA A 282 5.03 -1.25 15.41
N GLU A 283 4.79 -2.54 15.30
CA GLU A 283 3.46 -3.08 15.60
C GLU A 283 3.06 -2.68 17.02
N PRO A 284 1.81 -2.21 17.25
CA PRO A 284 1.33 -2.02 18.61
C PRO A 284 1.49 -3.35 19.35
N ALA A 285 2.12 -3.31 20.54
CA ALA A 285 2.26 -4.50 21.36
C ALA A 285 0.88 -5.18 21.50
N PRO A 286 0.78 -6.53 21.37
CA PRO A 286 -0.48 -7.22 21.53
C PRO A 286 -1.09 -6.80 22.85
N GLN A 287 -2.28 -6.21 22.81
CA GLN A 287 -3.02 -5.82 24.01
C GLN A 287 -3.20 -7.09 24.84
N GLY A 288 -2.59 -7.11 26.03
CA GLY A 288 -2.47 -8.28 26.89
C GLY A 288 -3.81 -8.98 27.09
N MET A 289 -3.80 -10.29 26.90
CA MET A 289 -4.87 -11.13 27.42
C MET A 289 -5.01 -10.86 28.92
N PRO A 290 -6.22 -10.67 29.46
CA PRO A 290 -6.42 -10.51 30.89
C PRO A 290 -5.81 -11.73 31.60
N ALA A 291 -5.01 -11.47 32.64
CA ALA A 291 -4.36 -12.50 33.45
C ALA A 291 -5.45 -13.49 33.91
N ARG A 292 -5.31 -14.76 33.47
CA ARG A 292 -6.09 -15.84 34.06
C ARG A 292 -5.70 -15.90 35.53
N GLU A 293 -6.65 -15.56 36.41
CA GLU A 293 -6.57 -15.84 37.83
C GLU A 293 -6.22 -17.33 38.02
N ARG A 294 -5.06 -17.58 38.60
CA ARG A 294 -4.71 -18.92 39.10
C ARG A 294 -5.47 -19.12 40.41
N ARG A 295 -6.41 -20.00 40.37
CA ARG A 295 -6.92 -20.67 41.57
C ARG A 295 -6.16 -21.97 41.79
#